data_a27fe0f99afde9146a6e8ac413292237
#
_entry.id   a27fe0f99afde9146a6e8ac413292237
#
_cell.length_a   1.000
_cell.length_b   1.000
_cell.length_c   1.000
_cell.angle_alpha   90.00
_cell.angle_beta   90.00
_cell.angle_gamma   90.00
#
_symmetry.space_group_name_H-M   'P 1'
#
loop_
_entity.id
_entity.type
_entity.pdbx_description
1 polymer ?
#
loop_
_entity_poly.entity_id
_entity_poly.type
_entity_poly.pdbx_seq_one_letter_code
_entity_poly.pdbx_strand_id
1 'polypeptide(L)'
;MDLLVLDRVSKRFEPDLSPAVDGLSLRVAEGEILALLGPSGCGKTTTLRLIAGLETPDSGTITLRGRSVAGPGHAVPPEERGVGIVFQDYALFPHLTVGDNVGFGLARAARRDRVAEVIDLVGLGGLAARYPHELSGGQQQRVALARALAPAPAVMLLDEPFSNLDADLRAQMRDEVERILRSSATTAIFVTHDQEEAFTLADRVGVLRAGRVEQLATPSQIYHRPATRFVASFVGAADFLPGVVSGLGIVTEVGTFANVEQLALGGRVDVMIRPDDITFVPETDGAGTITRRYFRGSETVYCIRLPSGHRVHSSQPSASILPAGMRVRLTSHVLHVVAFPAVDA
;
A
#
# COMPACT_ATOMS: atom_id res chain seq x y z
N MET A 1 -8.82 -13.76 -15.11
CA MET A 1 -7.80 -13.79 -16.20
C MET A 1 -6.83 -12.65 -15.94
N ASP A 2 -5.50 -12.85 -16.12
CA ASP A 2 -4.55 -11.76 -15.88
C ASP A 2 -4.71 -10.68 -16.97
N LEU A 3 -5.03 -9.46 -16.58
CA LEU A 3 -5.14 -8.32 -17.48
C LEU A 3 -3.77 -7.74 -17.80
N LEU A 4 -2.94 -7.58 -16.76
CA LEU A 4 -1.58 -7.05 -16.84
C LEU A 4 -0.59 -8.05 -16.24
N VAL A 5 0.50 -8.29 -16.96
CA VAL A 5 1.61 -9.14 -16.51
C VAL A 5 2.92 -8.41 -16.74
N LEU A 6 3.70 -8.25 -15.70
CA LEU A 6 5.11 -7.89 -15.72
C LEU A 6 5.91 -9.18 -15.47
N ASP A 7 6.88 -9.50 -16.32
CA ASP A 7 7.75 -10.65 -16.13
C ASP A 7 9.21 -10.20 -16.13
N ARG A 8 9.82 -10.27 -14.95
CA ARG A 8 11.24 -9.92 -14.67
C ARG A 8 11.66 -8.57 -15.25
N VAL A 9 10.79 -7.57 -15.10
CA VAL A 9 11.03 -6.21 -15.60
C VAL A 9 12.12 -5.53 -14.79
N SER A 10 13.12 -4.96 -15.47
CA SER A 10 14.18 -4.18 -14.85
C SER A 10 14.34 -2.84 -15.54
N LYS A 11 14.71 -1.83 -14.74
CA LYS A 11 15.02 -0.48 -15.21
C LYS A 11 16.11 0.14 -14.35
N ARG A 12 17.14 0.65 -15.02
CA ARG A 12 18.25 1.40 -14.43
C ARG A 12 18.40 2.72 -15.18
N PHE A 13 18.52 3.82 -14.48
CA PHE A 13 18.70 5.14 -15.11
C PHE A 13 20.17 5.47 -15.34
N GLU A 14 21.05 5.07 -14.41
CA GLU A 14 22.48 5.31 -14.47
C GLU A 14 23.24 4.01 -14.23
N PRO A 15 24.31 3.73 -14.98
CA PRO A 15 25.07 2.47 -14.88
C PRO A 15 25.61 2.18 -13.47
N ASP A 16 26.04 3.23 -12.77
CA ASP A 16 26.68 3.13 -11.45
C ASP A 16 25.69 3.09 -10.28
N LEU A 17 24.38 3.34 -10.53
CA LEU A 17 23.34 3.28 -9.50
C LEU A 17 22.66 1.91 -9.48
N SER A 18 22.09 1.58 -8.31
CA SER A 18 21.19 0.44 -8.21
C SER A 18 20.00 0.59 -9.15
N PRO A 19 19.48 -0.51 -9.75
CA PRO A 19 18.29 -0.43 -10.59
C PRO A 19 17.09 0.12 -9.81
N ALA A 20 16.35 1.01 -10.43
CA ALA A 20 15.11 1.54 -9.86
C ALA A 20 14.00 0.46 -9.80
N VAL A 21 14.02 -0.45 -10.77
CA VAL A 21 13.19 -1.68 -10.79
C VAL A 21 14.12 -2.83 -11.15
N ASP A 22 14.07 -3.93 -10.38
CA ASP A 22 15.03 -5.03 -10.44
C ASP A 22 14.32 -6.39 -10.49
N GLY A 23 14.15 -6.93 -11.70
CA GLY A 23 13.54 -8.22 -11.94
C GLY A 23 12.10 -8.33 -11.45
N LEU A 24 11.35 -7.22 -11.43
CA LEU A 24 10.01 -7.15 -10.89
C LEU A 24 9.05 -8.01 -11.72
N SER A 25 8.37 -8.95 -11.04
CA SER A 25 7.29 -9.75 -11.60
C SER A 25 5.99 -9.49 -10.86
N LEU A 26 4.93 -9.21 -11.61
CA LEU A 26 3.64 -8.80 -11.08
C LEU A 26 2.51 -9.24 -12.02
N ARG A 27 1.39 -9.67 -11.45
CA ARG A 27 0.17 -10.00 -12.22
C ARG A 27 -1.01 -9.30 -11.59
N VAL A 28 -1.85 -8.69 -12.42
CA VAL A 28 -3.06 -8.00 -12.02
C VAL A 28 -4.24 -8.59 -12.79
N ALA A 29 -5.26 -9.00 -12.05
CA ALA A 29 -6.49 -9.53 -12.64
C ALA A 29 -7.39 -8.41 -13.17
N GLU A 30 -8.32 -8.75 -14.05
CA GLU A 30 -9.33 -7.81 -14.52
C GLU A 30 -10.27 -7.41 -13.37
N GLY A 31 -10.55 -6.11 -13.21
CA GLY A 31 -11.36 -5.55 -12.13
C GLY A 31 -10.66 -5.43 -10.77
N GLU A 32 -9.40 -5.88 -10.67
CA GLU A 32 -8.61 -5.79 -9.44
C GLU A 32 -8.11 -4.36 -9.20
N ILE A 33 -8.16 -3.92 -7.95
CA ILE A 33 -7.46 -2.72 -7.47
C ILE A 33 -6.22 -3.17 -6.71
N LEU A 34 -5.05 -2.86 -7.26
CA LEU A 34 -3.75 -3.20 -6.69
C LEU A 34 -3.05 -1.95 -6.14
N ALA A 35 -2.58 -1.99 -4.90
CA ALA A 35 -1.68 -1.00 -4.35
C ALA A 35 -0.21 -1.43 -4.47
N LEU A 36 0.65 -0.52 -4.89
CA LEU A 36 2.10 -0.67 -4.74
C LEU A 36 2.55 0.23 -3.59
N LEU A 37 2.95 -0.38 -2.49
CA LEU A 37 3.31 0.26 -1.23
C LEU A 37 4.82 0.11 -0.99
N GLY A 38 5.48 1.14 -0.47
CA GLY A 38 6.91 1.05 -0.15
C GLY A 38 7.54 2.40 0.17
N PRO A 39 8.76 2.42 0.71
CA PRO A 39 9.46 3.66 1.03
C PRO A 39 9.76 4.49 -0.22
N SER A 40 10.10 5.77 -0.02
CA SER A 40 10.51 6.64 -1.12
C SER A 40 11.72 6.05 -1.84
N GLY A 41 11.72 6.14 -3.18
CA GLY A 41 12.81 5.62 -4.01
C GLY A 41 12.84 4.10 -4.22
N CYS A 42 11.85 3.33 -3.76
CA CYS A 42 11.82 1.87 -3.95
C CYS A 42 11.34 1.41 -5.34
N GLY A 43 11.01 2.33 -6.27
CA GLY A 43 10.67 2.00 -7.65
C GLY A 43 9.18 2.03 -8.01
N LYS A 44 8.27 2.47 -7.13
CA LYS A 44 6.80 2.52 -7.37
C LYS A 44 6.42 3.35 -8.61
N THR A 45 6.75 4.63 -8.62
CA THR A 45 6.47 5.54 -9.74
C THR A 45 7.16 5.07 -11.03
N THR A 46 8.39 4.54 -10.93
CA THR A 46 9.08 3.96 -12.10
C THR A 46 8.30 2.77 -12.66
N THR A 47 7.78 1.90 -11.80
CA THR A 47 6.93 0.77 -12.23
C THR A 47 5.67 1.26 -12.95
N LEU A 48 4.98 2.29 -12.42
CA LEU A 48 3.83 2.89 -13.10
C LEU A 48 4.21 3.46 -14.47
N ARG A 49 5.34 4.20 -14.56
CA ARG A 49 5.82 4.78 -15.83
C ARG A 49 6.17 3.74 -16.86
N LEU A 50 6.74 2.60 -16.45
CA LEU A 50 7.02 1.45 -17.32
C LEU A 50 5.73 0.85 -17.87
N ILE A 51 4.68 0.68 -17.05
CA ILE A 51 3.37 0.18 -17.48
C ILE A 51 2.71 1.18 -18.43
N ALA A 52 2.76 2.46 -18.11
CA ALA A 52 2.21 3.55 -18.93
C ALA A 52 2.92 3.72 -20.28
N GLY A 53 4.18 3.27 -20.41
CA GLY A 53 5.00 3.49 -21.60
C GLY A 53 5.75 4.82 -21.61
N LEU A 54 5.75 5.52 -20.48
CA LEU A 54 6.55 6.75 -20.30
C LEU A 54 8.02 6.43 -20.05
N GLU A 55 8.31 5.16 -19.71
CA GLU A 55 9.67 4.60 -19.60
C GLU A 55 9.73 3.27 -20.35
N THR A 56 10.91 2.92 -20.83
CA THR A 56 11.17 1.63 -21.49
C THR A 56 11.98 0.74 -20.56
N PRO A 57 11.58 -0.53 -20.34
CA PRO A 57 12.36 -1.46 -19.54
C PRO A 57 13.69 -1.81 -20.22
N ASP A 58 14.72 -2.03 -19.44
CA ASP A 58 16.03 -2.50 -19.95
C ASP A 58 16.01 -4.02 -20.19
N SER A 59 15.18 -4.74 -19.41
CA SER A 59 14.93 -6.17 -19.58
C SER A 59 13.57 -6.57 -19.05
N GLY A 60 13.16 -7.80 -19.37
CA GLY A 60 11.83 -8.32 -19.03
C GLY A 60 10.76 -7.92 -20.03
N THR A 61 9.52 -8.27 -19.77
CA THR A 61 8.38 -7.99 -20.66
C THR A 61 7.17 -7.46 -19.90
N ILE A 62 6.38 -6.62 -20.56
CA ILE A 62 5.09 -6.13 -20.06
C ILE A 62 4.02 -6.53 -21.07
N THR A 63 3.00 -7.23 -20.58
CA THR A 63 1.86 -7.70 -21.39
C THR A 63 0.57 -7.12 -20.82
N LEU A 64 -0.26 -6.54 -21.68
CA LEU A 64 -1.58 -5.98 -21.33
C LEU A 64 -2.65 -6.62 -22.22
N ARG A 65 -3.70 -7.19 -21.64
CA ARG A 65 -4.74 -7.95 -22.36
C ARG A 65 -4.18 -9.00 -23.32
N GLY A 66 -3.12 -9.72 -22.90
CA GLY A 66 -2.45 -10.72 -23.72
C GLY A 66 -1.55 -10.17 -24.84
N ARG A 67 -1.52 -8.84 -25.07
CA ARG A 67 -0.63 -8.19 -26.04
C ARG A 67 0.64 -7.73 -25.34
N SER A 68 1.82 -8.07 -25.88
CA SER A 68 3.09 -7.49 -25.42
C SER A 68 3.12 -5.99 -25.74
N VAL A 69 3.30 -5.16 -24.72
CA VAL A 69 3.38 -3.69 -24.85
C VAL A 69 4.79 -3.15 -24.59
N ALA A 70 5.66 -3.94 -23.96
CA ALA A 70 7.08 -3.62 -23.84
C ALA A 70 7.91 -4.89 -23.65
N GLY A 71 9.12 -4.90 -24.18
CA GLY A 71 10.08 -5.99 -24.07
C GLY A 71 11.34 -5.68 -24.86
N PRO A 72 12.27 -6.65 -24.98
CA PRO A 72 13.52 -6.46 -25.71
C PRO A 72 13.29 -6.00 -27.16
N GLY A 73 13.77 -4.79 -27.49
CA GLY A 73 13.64 -4.20 -28.83
C GLY A 73 12.23 -3.76 -29.24
N HIS A 74 11.26 -3.76 -28.32
CA HIS A 74 9.87 -3.38 -28.60
C HIS A 74 9.27 -2.57 -27.46
N ALA A 75 8.68 -1.42 -27.80
CA ALA A 75 7.88 -0.61 -26.88
C ALA A 75 6.72 0.05 -27.62
N VAL A 76 5.50 -0.27 -27.21
CA VAL A 76 4.29 0.42 -27.68
C VAL A 76 4.25 1.80 -27.02
N PRO A 77 4.01 2.90 -27.77
CA PRO A 77 3.93 4.24 -27.21
C PRO A 77 2.71 4.37 -26.26
N PRO A 78 2.76 5.31 -25.28
CA PRO A 78 1.74 5.45 -24.24
C PRO A 78 0.30 5.55 -24.77
N GLU A 79 0.08 6.36 -25.81
CA GLU A 79 -1.23 6.62 -26.41
C GLU A 79 -1.86 5.38 -27.06
N GLU A 80 -1.08 4.37 -27.39
CA GLU A 80 -1.54 3.12 -28.00
C GLU A 80 -1.72 1.97 -26.99
N ARG A 81 -1.35 2.17 -25.72
CA ARG A 81 -1.45 1.13 -24.70
C ARG A 81 -2.85 0.95 -24.12
N GLY A 82 -3.73 1.93 -24.28
CA GLY A 82 -5.06 1.91 -23.69
C GLY A 82 -5.01 1.99 -22.16
N VAL A 83 -4.11 2.80 -21.62
CA VAL A 83 -3.89 3.03 -20.18
C VAL A 83 -4.34 4.43 -19.81
N GLY A 84 -5.11 4.58 -18.74
CA GLY A 84 -5.42 5.86 -18.13
C GLY A 84 -4.42 6.18 -17.02
N ILE A 85 -3.97 7.43 -16.91
CA ILE A 85 -3.05 7.84 -15.85
C ILE A 85 -3.54 9.09 -15.14
N VAL A 86 -3.44 9.08 -13.80
CA VAL A 86 -3.64 10.23 -12.92
C VAL A 86 -2.31 10.50 -12.23
N PHE A 87 -1.76 11.68 -12.47
CA PHE A 87 -0.50 12.13 -11.87
C PHE A 87 -0.74 12.75 -10.48
N GLN A 88 0.29 12.81 -9.67
CA GLN A 88 0.26 13.37 -8.33
C GLN A 88 -0.22 14.83 -8.26
N ASP A 89 0.12 15.65 -9.27
CA ASP A 89 -0.28 17.05 -9.42
C ASP A 89 -1.54 17.22 -10.27
N TYR A 90 -2.26 16.10 -10.55
CA TYR A 90 -3.44 16.01 -11.41
C TYR A 90 -3.19 16.37 -12.89
N ALA A 91 -2.17 17.15 -13.21
CA ALA A 91 -1.76 17.58 -14.54
C ALA A 91 -2.94 18.05 -15.41
N LEU A 92 -3.88 18.82 -14.85
CA LEU A 92 -5.01 19.38 -15.59
C LEU A 92 -4.54 20.49 -16.52
N PHE A 93 -5.18 20.58 -17.68
CA PHE A 93 -4.93 21.68 -18.62
C PHE A 93 -5.61 22.94 -18.10
N PRO A 94 -4.87 23.96 -17.61
CA PRO A 94 -5.46 25.10 -16.89
C PRO A 94 -6.29 26.02 -17.80
N HIS A 95 -6.05 25.98 -19.10
CA HIS A 95 -6.72 26.78 -20.13
C HIS A 95 -7.94 26.07 -20.74
N LEU A 96 -8.25 24.85 -20.35
CA LEU A 96 -9.41 24.07 -20.77
C LEU A 96 -10.44 24.01 -19.65
N THR A 97 -11.72 23.98 -20.01
CA THR A 97 -12.80 23.73 -19.06
C THR A 97 -12.76 22.29 -18.53
N VAL A 98 -13.55 21.98 -17.51
CA VAL A 98 -13.76 20.60 -17.02
C VAL A 98 -14.18 19.67 -18.16
N GLY A 99 -15.20 20.07 -18.94
CA GLY A 99 -15.68 19.28 -20.07
C GLY A 99 -14.62 19.07 -21.13
N ASP A 100 -13.80 20.08 -21.40
CA ASP A 100 -12.71 19.98 -22.38
C ASP A 100 -11.52 19.14 -21.85
N ASN A 101 -11.20 19.23 -20.57
CA ASN A 101 -10.23 18.34 -19.93
C ASN A 101 -10.66 16.87 -20.04
N VAL A 102 -11.90 16.57 -19.63
CA VAL A 102 -12.44 15.19 -19.68
C VAL A 102 -12.50 14.67 -21.12
N GLY A 103 -12.91 15.53 -22.05
CA GLY A 103 -13.03 15.15 -23.46
C GLY A 103 -11.72 15.17 -24.26
N PHE A 104 -10.58 15.52 -23.65
CA PHE A 104 -9.33 15.77 -24.39
C PHE A 104 -8.86 14.56 -25.23
N GLY A 105 -8.91 13.36 -24.68
CA GLY A 105 -8.51 12.11 -25.35
C GLY A 105 -9.59 11.46 -26.19
N LEU A 106 -10.77 12.08 -26.36
CA LEU A 106 -11.91 11.47 -27.04
C LEU A 106 -12.02 11.91 -28.51
N ALA A 107 -12.36 10.97 -29.37
CA ALA A 107 -12.75 11.27 -30.76
C ALA A 107 -14.03 12.16 -30.78
N ARG A 108 -14.09 13.08 -31.74
CA ARG A 108 -15.14 14.13 -31.83
C ARG A 108 -16.58 13.58 -31.81
N ALA A 109 -16.80 12.42 -32.44
CA ALA A 109 -18.13 11.83 -32.61
C ALA A 109 -18.72 11.30 -31.28
N ALA A 110 -17.87 10.77 -30.37
CA ALA A 110 -18.32 10.19 -29.09
C ALA A 110 -18.16 11.15 -27.90
N ARG A 111 -17.59 12.34 -28.13
CA ARG A 111 -17.11 13.23 -27.06
C ARG A 111 -18.25 13.73 -26.15
N ARG A 112 -19.35 14.21 -26.74
CA ARG A 112 -20.41 14.89 -25.97
C ARG A 112 -21.07 13.99 -24.96
N ASP A 113 -21.54 12.82 -25.40
CA ASP A 113 -22.29 11.90 -24.56
C ASP A 113 -21.37 11.24 -23.52
N ARG A 114 -20.16 10.85 -23.93
CA ARG A 114 -19.19 10.24 -23.03
C ARG A 114 -18.68 11.21 -21.97
N VAL A 115 -18.45 12.48 -22.30
CA VAL A 115 -18.07 13.52 -21.32
C VAL A 115 -19.19 13.72 -20.29
N ALA A 116 -20.45 13.79 -20.71
CA ALA A 116 -21.58 13.94 -19.80
C ALA A 116 -21.67 12.72 -18.85
N GLU A 117 -21.62 11.51 -19.39
CA GLU A 117 -21.65 10.26 -18.62
C GLU A 117 -20.54 10.22 -17.55
N VAL A 118 -19.30 10.54 -17.93
CA VAL A 118 -18.16 10.45 -17.00
C VAL A 118 -18.17 11.57 -15.97
N ILE A 119 -18.62 12.79 -16.34
CA ILE A 119 -18.82 13.91 -15.41
C ILE A 119 -19.87 13.54 -14.33
N ASP A 120 -20.96 12.91 -14.73
CA ASP A 120 -21.97 12.43 -13.79
C ASP A 120 -21.46 11.29 -12.91
N LEU A 121 -20.68 10.34 -13.46
CA LEU A 121 -20.06 9.24 -12.72
C LEU A 121 -19.17 9.76 -11.58
N VAL A 122 -18.39 10.83 -11.82
CA VAL A 122 -17.50 11.43 -10.81
C VAL A 122 -18.18 12.54 -9.99
N GLY A 123 -19.50 12.72 -10.09
CA GLY A 123 -20.25 13.67 -9.28
C GLY A 123 -19.92 15.14 -9.55
N LEU A 124 -19.56 15.50 -10.79
CA LEU A 124 -19.24 16.88 -11.20
C LEU A 124 -20.33 17.49 -12.09
N GLY A 125 -21.58 16.99 -12.01
CA GLY A 125 -22.72 17.55 -12.72
C GLY A 125 -22.84 19.07 -12.52
N GLY A 126 -23.08 19.80 -13.61
CA GLY A 126 -23.18 21.27 -13.60
C GLY A 126 -21.84 22.03 -13.59
N LEU A 127 -20.69 21.36 -13.49
CA LEU A 127 -19.37 22.00 -13.45
C LEU A 127 -18.62 21.93 -14.80
N ALA A 128 -19.22 21.38 -15.85
CA ALA A 128 -18.55 21.14 -17.14
C ALA A 128 -17.94 22.40 -17.78
N ALA A 129 -18.53 23.58 -17.56
CA ALA A 129 -18.06 24.85 -18.09
C ALA A 129 -17.04 25.58 -17.20
N ARG A 130 -16.74 25.08 -16.00
CA ARG A 130 -15.76 25.67 -15.07
C ARG A 130 -14.33 25.34 -15.51
N TYR A 131 -13.40 26.21 -15.09
CA TYR A 131 -11.96 25.99 -15.26
C TYR A 131 -11.34 25.36 -14.01
N PRO A 132 -10.18 24.68 -14.11
CA PRO A 132 -9.50 24.04 -12.96
C PRO A 132 -9.28 24.99 -11.78
N HIS A 133 -8.91 26.23 -12.01
CA HIS A 133 -8.67 27.24 -10.96
C HIS A 133 -9.93 27.66 -10.19
N GLU A 134 -11.12 27.32 -10.68
CA GLU A 134 -12.41 27.59 -10.03
C GLU A 134 -12.87 26.42 -9.15
N LEU A 135 -12.07 25.36 -9.05
CA LEU A 135 -12.43 24.11 -8.38
C LEU A 135 -11.61 23.91 -7.11
N SER A 136 -12.20 23.21 -6.12
CA SER A 136 -11.46 22.70 -4.97
C SER A 136 -10.47 21.58 -5.39
N GLY A 137 -9.47 21.28 -4.55
CA GLY A 137 -8.50 20.20 -4.81
C GLY A 137 -9.16 18.84 -5.07
N GLY A 138 -10.17 18.47 -4.27
CA GLY A 138 -10.92 17.23 -4.50
C GLY A 138 -11.73 17.23 -5.80
N GLN A 139 -12.27 18.40 -6.21
CA GLN A 139 -12.92 18.51 -7.53
C GLN A 139 -11.91 18.40 -8.67
N GLN A 140 -10.73 18.99 -8.55
CA GLN A 140 -9.65 18.85 -9.53
C GLN A 140 -9.21 17.39 -9.68
N GLN A 141 -9.06 16.67 -8.58
CA GLN A 141 -8.75 15.25 -8.59
C GLN A 141 -9.81 14.44 -9.35
N ARG A 142 -11.11 14.72 -9.09
CA ARG A 142 -12.22 14.07 -9.81
C ARG A 142 -12.21 14.39 -11.30
N VAL A 143 -11.82 15.59 -11.71
CA VAL A 143 -11.63 15.93 -13.13
C VAL A 143 -10.50 15.13 -13.75
N ALA A 144 -9.37 14.97 -13.04
CA ALA A 144 -8.25 14.16 -13.52
C ALA A 144 -8.64 12.69 -13.67
N LEU A 145 -9.37 12.15 -12.68
CA LEU A 145 -9.92 10.78 -12.75
C LEU A 145 -10.89 10.63 -13.92
N ALA A 146 -11.81 11.57 -14.10
CA ALA A 146 -12.76 11.61 -15.22
C ALA A 146 -12.05 11.63 -16.58
N ARG A 147 -11.02 12.48 -16.73
CA ARG A 147 -10.21 12.57 -17.96
C ARG A 147 -9.54 11.23 -18.27
N ALA A 148 -9.00 10.56 -17.27
CA ALA A 148 -8.33 9.29 -17.43
C ALA A 148 -9.32 8.13 -17.72
N LEU A 149 -10.55 8.17 -17.18
CA LEU A 149 -11.62 7.18 -17.40
C LEU A 149 -12.36 7.37 -18.74
N ALA A 150 -12.41 8.59 -19.25
CA ALA A 150 -13.22 8.90 -20.44
C ALA A 150 -12.90 8.00 -21.65
N PRO A 151 -11.62 7.68 -21.96
CA PRO A 151 -11.28 6.79 -23.07
C PRO A 151 -11.59 5.31 -22.82
N ALA A 152 -12.19 4.92 -21.68
CA ALA A 152 -12.43 3.55 -21.24
C ALA A 152 -11.15 2.69 -21.27
N PRO A 153 -10.13 3.06 -20.47
CA PRO A 153 -8.84 2.38 -20.49
C PRO A 153 -8.94 0.94 -19.99
N ALA A 154 -7.99 0.10 -20.38
CA ALA A 154 -7.85 -1.25 -19.86
C ALA A 154 -7.45 -1.24 -18.37
N VAL A 155 -6.57 -0.33 -17.99
CA VAL A 155 -6.08 -0.16 -16.63
C VAL A 155 -5.89 1.32 -16.31
N MET A 156 -6.26 1.69 -15.09
CA MET A 156 -6.01 3.00 -14.50
C MET A 156 -4.74 2.94 -13.66
N LEU A 157 -3.87 3.92 -13.82
CA LEU A 157 -2.66 4.11 -13.04
C LEU A 157 -2.80 5.41 -12.25
N LEU A 158 -2.63 5.35 -10.92
CA LEU A 158 -2.74 6.53 -10.06
C LEU A 158 -1.42 6.70 -9.28
N ASP A 159 -0.73 7.80 -9.53
CA ASP A 159 0.55 8.12 -8.88
C ASP A 159 0.32 9.02 -7.68
N GLU A 160 0.39 8.46 -6.45
CA GLU A 160 0.14 9.13 -5.16
C GLU A 160 -1.12 10.02 -5.17
N PRO A 161 -2.29 9.46 -5.50
CA PRO A 161 -3.47 10.26 -5.82
C PRO A 161 -3.98 11.15 -4.67
N PHE A 162 -3.63 10.84 -3.42
CA PHE A 162 -4.15 11.53 -2.24
C PHE A 162 -3.11 12.38 -1.49
N SER A 163 -1.87 12.44 -1.98
CA SER A 163 -0.75 13.08 -1.28
C SER A 163 -0.92 14.58 -1.06
N ASN A 164 -1.66 15.27 -1.93
CA ASN A 164 -1.88 16.72 -1.89
C ASN A 164 -3.13 17.15 -1.10
N LEU A 165 -3.79 16.22 -0.40
CA LEU A 165 -5.02 16.47 0.34
C LEU A 165 -4.76 16.51 1.86
N ASP A 166 -5.53 17.35 2.57
CA ASP A 166 -5.58 17.28 4.03
C ASP A 166 -6.23 15.97 4.52
N ALA A 167 -6.09 15.66 5.81
CA ALA A 167 -6.49 14.36 6.35
C ALA A 167 -7.98 14.05 6.20
N ASP A 168 -8.84 15.04 6.45
CA ASP A 168 -10.30 14.86 6.39
C ASP A 168 -10.77 14.67 4.93
N LEU A 169 -10.26 15.51 4.03
CA LEU A 169 -10.56 15.41 2.61
C LEU A 169 -9.99 14.14 1.99
N ARG A 170 -8.83 13.67 2.46
CA ARG A 170 -8.20 12.43 2.00
C ARG A 170 -9.07 11.21 2.25
N ALA A 171 -9.67 11.08 3.46
CA ALA A 171 -10.57 9.99 3.78
C ALA A 171 -11.81 9.96 2.86
N GLN A 172 -12.46 11.11 2.67
CA GLN A 172 -13.61 11.23 1.78
C GLN A 172 -13.26 10.91 0.32
N MET A 173 -12.10 11.38 -0.15
CA MET A 173 -11.66 11.15 -1.52
C MET A 173 -11.27 9.70 -1.79
N ARG A 174 -10.74 8.98 -0.79
CA ARG A 174 -10.48 7.53 -0.90
C ARG A 174 -11.78 6.78 -1.20
N ASP A 175 -12.79 6.98 -0.35
CA ASP A 175 -14.10 6.30 -0.51
C ASP A 175 -14.73 6.62 -1.87
N GLU A 176 -14.58 7.87 -2.33
CA GLU A 176 -15.14 8.30 -3.60
C GLU A 176 -14.40 7.69 -4.80
N VAL A 177 -13.06 7.68 -4.78
CA VAL A 177 -12.24 7.05 -5.82
C VAL A 177 -12.51 5.56 -5.89
N GLU A 178 -12.61 4.87 -4.73
CA GLU A 178 -12.99 3.47 -4.70
C GLU A 178 -14.34 3.23 -5.35
N ARG A 179 -15.36 3.98 -4.93
CA ARG A 179 -16.70 3.90 -5.51
C ARG A 179 -16.70 4.07 -7.03
N ILE A 180 -15.95 5.06 -7.55
CA ILE A 180 -15.85 5.33 -8.98
C ILE A 180 -15.18 4.16 -9.70
N LEU A 181 -14.05 3.66 -9.21
CA LEU A 181 -13.33 2.53 -9.81
C LEU A 181 -14.18 1.25 -9.79
N ARG A 182 -14.83 0.94 -8.67
CA ARG A 182 -15.71 -0.24 -8.54
C ARG A 182 -16.95 -0.13 -9.45
N SER A 183 -17.61 1.02 -9.49
CA SER A 183 -18.81 1.21 -10.33
C SER A 183 -18.52 1.17 -11.82
N SER A 184 -17.31 1.55 -12.23
CA SER A 184 -16.85 1.44 -13.63
C SER A 184 -16.22 0.08 -13.96
N ALA A 185 -16.15 -0.87 -13.01
CA ALA A 185 -15.44 -2.15 -13.12
C ALA A 185 -14.02 -2.01 -13.69
N THR A 186 -13.34 -0.90 -13.36
CA THR A 186 -12.04 -0.55 -13.93
C THR A 186 -10.93 -1.19 -13.11
N THR A 187 -10.03 -1.92 -13.76
CA THR A 187 -8.78 -2.38 -13.13
C THR A 187 -7.91 -1.19 -12.81
N ALA A 188 -7.36 -1.13 -11.60
CA ALA A 188 -6.54 -0.01 -11.17
C ALA A 188 -5.25 -0.44 -10.47
N ILE A 189 -4.19 0.32 -10.70
CA ILE A 189 -2.95 0.21 -9.92
C ILE A 189 -2.65 1.59 -9.38
N PHE A 190 -2.51 1.70 -8.06
CA PHE A 190 -2.07 2.96 -7.48
C PHE A 190 -0.81 2.78 -6.64
N VAL A 191 -0.01 3.81 -6.60
CA VAL A 191 1.18 3.85 -5.75
C VAL A 191 0.93 4.79 -4.58
N THR A 192 1.39 4.40 -3.42
CA THR A 192 1.30 5.21 -2.21
C THR A 192 2.45 4.85 -1.25
N HIS A 193 2.72 5.73 -0.33
CA HIS A 193 3.55 5.47 0.85
C HIS A 193 2.68 5.35 2.12
N ASP A 194 1.37 5.57 2.02
CA ASP A 194 0.40 5.50 3.10
C ASP A 194 -0.20 4.09 3.19
N GLN A 195 -0.04 3.45 4.35
CA GLN A 195 -0.53 2.09 4.61
C GLN A 195 -2.06 2.05 4.68
N GLU A 196 -2.68 3.09 5.24
CA GLU A 196 -4.13 3.17 5.38
C GLU A 196 -4.81 3.23 4.00
N GLU A 197 -4.24 4.00 3.06
CA GLU A 197 -4.71 4.05 1.68
C GLU A 197 -4.62 2.66 1.02
N ALA A 198 -3.45 2.01 1.14
CA ALA A 198 -3.23 0.69 0.54
C ALA A 198 -4.16 -0.38 1.12
N PHE A 199 -4.41 -0.34 2.44
CA PHE A 199 -5.21 -1.35 3.12
C PHE A 199 -6.73 -1.16 2.97
N THR A 200 -7.17 0.08 2.76
CA THR A 200 -8.60 0.39 2.61
C THR A 200 -9.07 0.16 1.18
N LEU A 201 -8.28 0.56 0.18
CA LEU A 201 -8.73 0.58 -1.22
C LEU A 201 -8.41 -0.71 -2.00
N ALA A 202 -7.29 -1.37 -1.68
CA ALA A 202 -6.78 -2.41 -2.55
C ALA A 202 -7.32 -3.81 -2.22
N ASP A 203 -7.56 -4.59 -3.27
CA ASP A 203 -7.81 -6.03 -3.15
C ASP A 203 -6.52 -6.76 -2.79
N ARG A 204 -5.39 -6.32 -3.35
CA ARG A 204 -4.04 -6.80 -3.02
C ARG A 204 -3.04 -5.65 -2.91
N VAL A 205 -2.04 -5.87 -2.08
CA VAL A 205 -0.94 -4.92 -1.84
C VAL A 205 0.38 -5.58 -2.21
N GLY A 206 1.14 -4.92 -3.07
CA GLY A 206 2.52 -5.26 -3.37
C GLY A 206 3.46 -4.37 -2.56
N VAL A 207 4.15 -4.92 -1.58
CA VAL A 207 5.17 -4.20 -0.81
C VAL A 207 6.47 -4.22 -1.58
N LEU A 208 6.96 -3.04 -1.96
CA LEU A 208 8.19 -2.88 -2.72
C LEU A 208 9.35 -2.45 -1.83
N ARG A 209 10.53 -3.01 -2.10
CA ARG A 209 11.79 -2.61 -1.50
C ARG A 209 12.92 -2.73 -2.53
N ALA A 210 13.72 -1.67 -2.69
CA ALA A 210 14.90 -1.66 -3.58
C ALA A 210 14.61 -2.21 -4.99
N GLY A 211 13.51 -1.80 -5.63
CA GLY A 211 13.12 -2.19 -6.97
C GLY A 211 12.46 -3.57 -7.10
N ARG A 212 12.25 -4.30 -6.01
CA ARG A 212 11.68 -5.65 -6.00
C ARG A 212 10.38 -5.72 -5.21
N VAL A 213 9.54 -6.70 -5.53
CA VAL A 213 8.37 -7.04 -4.72
C VAL A 213 8.82 -7.96 -3.58
N GLU A 214 8.74 -7.49 -2.34
CA GLU A 214 9.00 -8.29 -1.14
C GLU A 214 7.83 -9.24 -0.83
N GLN A 215 6.61 -8.75 -0.97
CA GLN A 215 5.39 -9.52 -0.77
C GLN A 215 4.25 -8.94 -1.59
N LEU A 216 3.40 -9.83 -2.13
CA LEU A 216 2.18 -9.49 -2.83
C LEU A 216 1.04 -10.35 -2.28
N ALA A 217 0.10 -9.75 -1.56
CA ALA A 217 -0.99 -10.47 -0.91
C ALA A 217 -2.16 -9.53 -0.58
N THR A 218 -3.25 -10.04 0.01
CA THR A 218 -4.33 -9.20 0.54
C THR A 218 -3.82 -8.33 1.71
N PRO A 219 -4.45 -7.18 2.00
CA PRO A 219 -4.09 -6.32 3.13
C PRO A 219 -3.96 -7.09 4.45
N SER A 220 -4.94 -7.94 4.76
CA SER A 220 -4.94 -8.77 5.97
C SER A 220 -3.74 -9.72 6.02
N GLN A 221 -3.40 -10.37 4.90
CA GLN A 221 -2.23 -11.26 4.84
C GLN A 221 -0.90 -10.50 5.01
N ILE A 222 -0.78 -9.29 4.40
CA ILE A 222 0.40 -8.45 4.56
C ILE A 222 0.61 -8.06 6.03
N TYR A 223 -0.45 -7.74 6.76
CA TYR A 223 -0.38 -7.32 8.15
C TYR A 223 -0.14 -8.50 9.11
N HIS A 224 -0.93 -9.57 8.97
CA HIS A 224 -0.89 -10.70 9.92
C HIS A 224 0.14 -11.79 9.58
N ARG A 225 0.58 -11.88 8.32
CA ARG A 225 1.56 -12.87 7.84
C ARG A 225 2.61 -12.23 6.95
N PRO A 226 3.37 -11.25 7.46
CA PRO A 226 4.44 -10.63 6.70
C PRO A 226 5.52 -11.65 6.35
N ALA A 227 5.97 -11.62 5.08
CA ALA A 227 6.98 -12.56 4.59
C ALA A 227 8.39 -12.26 5.11
N THR A 228 8.65 -11.01 5.50
CA THR A 228 9.97 -10.58 5.99
C THR A 228 9.81 -9.61 7.17
N ARG A 229 10.88 -9.50 7.99
CA ARG A 229 10.91 -8.48 9.06
C ARG A 229 10.74 -7.06 8.53
N PHE A 230 11.23 -6.82 7.30
CA PHE A 230 11.03 -5.52 6.65
C PHE A 230 9.54 -5.26 6.45
N VAL A 231 8.80 -6.19 5.84
CA VAL A 231 7.35 -6.05 5.64
C VAL A 231 6.66 -5.85 6.98
N ALA A 232 6.96 -6.70 7.98
CA ALA A 232 6.38 -6.60 9.34
C ALA A 232 6.52 -5.19 9.93
N SER A 233 7.74 -4.63 9.91
CA SER A 233 8.04 -3.30 10.47
C SER A 233 7.53 -2.15 9.60
N PHE A 234 7.43 -2.37 8.29
CA PHE A 234 7.03 -1.33 7.36
C PHE A 234 5.51 -1.11 7.37
N VAL A 235 4.72 -2.17 7.52
CA VAL A 235 3.25 -2.08 7.45
C VAL A 235 2.55 -1.86 8.79
N GLY A 236 3.30 -1.70 9.86
CA GLY A 236 2.77 -1.42 11.19
C GLY A 236 3.83 -1.60 12.27
N ALA A 237 3.54 -1.11 13.46
CA ALA A 237 4.41 -1.34 14.61
C ALA A 237 4.54 -2.85 14.86
N ALA A 238 5.77 -3.31 15.03
CA ALA A 238 6.07 -4.71 15.33
C ALA A 238 7.30 -4.79 16.24
N ASP A 239 7.18 -5.53 17.31
CA ASP A 239 8.28 -5.95 18.15
C ASP A 239 8.73 -7.35 17.76
N PHE A 240 9.99 -7.66 18.00
CA PHE A 240 10.55 -8.98 17.72
C PHE A 240 11.17 -9.52 19.00
N LEU A 241 10.56 -10.56 19.55
CA LEU A 241 11.02 -11.17 20.79
C LEU A 241 11.78 -12.45 20.52
N PRO A 242 12.97 -12.61 21.10
CA PRO A 242 13.69 -13.90 21.05
C PRO A 242 12.84 -15.04 21.60
N GLY A 243 12.81 -16.14 20.86
CA GLY A 243 12.12 -17.36 21.24
C GLY A 243 12.94 -18.58 20.94
N VAL A 244 12.63 -19.68 21.63
CA VAL A 244 13.24 -20.99 21.42
C VAL A 244 12.15 -22.00 21.09
N VAL A 245 12.33 -22.75 20.03
CA VAL A 245 11.41 -23.80 19.61
C VAL A 245 11.55 -25.00 20.55
N SER A 246 10.47 -25.37 21.22
CA SER A 246 10.40 -26.51 22.16
C SER A 246 9.29 -27.48 21.75
N GLY A 247 9.17 -28.60 22.47
CA GLY A 247 8.07 -29.55 22.30
C GLY A 247 6.70 -29.00 22.63
N LEU A 248 6.62 -27.86 23.34
CA LEU A 248 5.38 -27.15 23.70
C LEU A 248 5.03 -26.04 22.71
N GLY A 249 5.93 -25.70 21.79
CA GLY A 249 5.79 -24.56 20.87
C GLY A 249 7.01 -23.64 20.93
N ILE A 250 6.83 -22.39 20.55
CA ILE A 250 7.88 -21.35 20.60
C ILE A 250 7.76 -20.63 21.94
N VAL A 251 8.76 -20.83 22.81
CA VAL A 251 8.80 -20.23 24.15
C VAL A 251 9.50 -18.88 24.06
N THR A 252 8.81 -17.84 24.53
CA THR A 252 9.33 -16.47 24.66
C THR A 252 9.12 -15.96 26.10
N GLU A 253 9.63 -14.79 26.40
CA GLU A 253 9.48 -14.17 27.73
C GLU A 253 8.02 -13.71 28.03
N VAL A 254 7.17 -13.53 27.01
CA VAL A 254 5.76 -13.11 27.18
C VAL A 254 4.77 -14.26 27.00
N GLY A 255 5.24 -15.47 26.75
CA GLY A 255 4.40 -16.66 26.63
C GLY A 255 4.93 -17.70 25.67
N THR A 256 4.16 -18.78 25.52
CA THR A 256 4.45 -19.87 24.59
C THR A 256 3.44 -19.83 23.45
N PHE A 257 3.94 -19.80 22.22
CA PHE A 257 3.15 -19.70 21.00
C PHE A 257 3.19 -21.01 20.21
N ALA A 258 2.15 -21.27 19.43
CA ALA A 258 2.10 -22.45 18.60
C ALA A 258 3.20 -22.45 17.53
N ASN A 259 3.90 -23.56 17.34
CA ASN A 259 4.86 -23.76 16.26
C ASN A 259 4.13 -24.18 14.97
N VAL A 260 3.38 -23.23 14.37
CA VAL A 260 2.57 -23.50 13.17
C VAL A 260 3.40 -23.79 11.92
N GLU A 261 4.63 -23.29 11.87
CA GLU A 261 5.56 -23.48 10.74
C GLU A 261 6.40 -24.76 10.88
N GLN A 262 6.18 -25.55 11.94
CA GLN A 262 6.92 -26.78 12.23
C GLN A 262 8.45 -26.58 12.24
N LEU A 263 8.90 -25.48 12.82
CA LEU A 263 10.32 -25.16 12.95
C LEU A 263 11.04 -26.22 13.79
N ALA A 264 12.33 -26.42 13.52
CA ALA A 264 13.14 -27.44 14.18
C ALA A 264 13.29 -27.17 15.68
N LEU A 265 13.20 -28.24 16.50
CA LEU A 265 13.39 -28.16 17.94
C LEU A 265 14.76 -27.59 18.31
N GLY A 266 14.81 -26.73 19.32
CA GLY A 266 16.02 -26.04 19.77
C GLY A 266 16.41 -24.83 18.89
N GLY A 267 15.70 -24.58 17.77
CA GLY A 267 15.94 -23.43 16.90
C GLY A 267 15.67 -22.11 17.62
N ARG A 268 16.55 -21.13 17.42
CA ARG A 268 16.33 -19.74 17.89
C ARG A 268 15.61 -18.97 16.81
N VAL A 269 14.58 -18.23 17.23
CA VAL A 269 13.74 -17.44 16.35
C VAL A 269 13.40 -16.11 17.01
N ASP A 270 13.01 -15.14 16.19
CA ASP A 270 12.40 -13.89 16.67
C ASP A 270 10.91 -13.93 16.33
N VAL A 271 10.07 -13.96 17.37
CA VAL A 271 8.61 -13.96 17.23
C VAL A 271 8.13 -12.51 17.06
N MET A 272 7.38 -12.27 15.99
CA MET A 272 6.73 -10.97 15.77
C MET A 272 5.56 -10.80 16.75
N ILE A 273 5.51 -9.65 17.40
CA ILE A 273 4.46 -9.24 18.33
C ILE A 273 3.92 -7.89 17.87
N ARG A 274 2.63 -7.77 17.67
CA ARG A 274 1.96 -6.48 17.41
C ARG A 274 1.55 -5.82 18.73
N PRO A 275 1.39 -4.48 18.79
CA PRO A 275 0.95 -3.80 20.02
C PRO A 275 -0.43 -4.23 20.51
N ASP A 276 -1.31 -4.69 19.63
CA ASP A 276 -2.64 -5.22 19.92
C ASP A 276 -2.63 -6.69 20.38
N ASP A 277 -1.52 -7.42 20.16
CA ASP A 277 -1.33 -8.78 20.65
C ASP A 277 -1.04 -8.82 22.17
N ILE A 278 -0.63 -7.72 22.77
CA ILE A 278 -0.26 -7.65 24.19
C ILE A 278 -1.28 -6.83 24.95
N THR A 279 -1.84 -7.45 25.97
CA THR A 279 -2.58 -6.75 27.03
C THR A 279 -1.83 -6.83 28.35
N PHE A 280 -2.17 -5.97 29.28
CA PHE A 280 -1.56 -6.00 30.61
C PHE A 280 -2.48 -5.44 31.69
N VAL A 281 -2.22 -5.83 32.93
CA VAL A 281 -2.88 -5.30 34.13
C VAL A 281 -1.83 -4.83 35.15
N PRO A 282 -2.09 -3.75 35.88
CA PRO A 282 -1.23 -3.34 37.02
C PRO A 282 -1.10 -4.47 38.04
N GLU A 283 0.14 -4.79 38.41
CA GLU A 283 0.45 -5.83 39.39
C GLU A 283 1.80 -5.54 40.04
N THR A 284 1.84 -5.53 41.38
CA THR A 284 3.03 -5.12 42.15
C THR A 284 4.25 -6.02 41.85
N ASP A 285 4.01 -7.32 41.65
CA ASP A 285 5.04 -8.32 41.34
C ASP A 285 5.09 -8.64 39.84
N GLY A 286 4.38 -7.86 39.00
CA GLY A 286 4.36 -8.04 37.56
C GLY A 286 5.75 -7.99 36.92
N ALA A 287 6.01 -8.83 35.92
CA ALA A 287 7.32 -8.94 35.29
C ALA A 287 7.69 -7.73 34.42
N GLY A 288 6.71 -7.07 33.83
CA GLY A 288 6.92 -5.89 32.96
C GLY A 288 6.97 -4.59 33.73
N THR A 289 7.67 -3.59 33.20
CA THR A 289 7.65 -2.22 33.75
C THR A 289 7.34 -1.24 32.62
N ILE A 290 6.28 -0.41 32.78
CA ILE A 290 5.95 0.67 31.85
C ILE A 290 7.11 1.67 31.85
N THR A 291 7.75 1.89 30.69
CA THR A 291 8.84 2.86 30.56
C THR A 291 8.41 4.15 29.90
N ARG A 292 7.47 4.06 28.94
CA ARG A 292 6.92 5.21 28.20
C ARG A 292 5.47 4.95 27.81
N ARG A 293 4.76 6.01 27.49
CA ARG A 293 3.43 5.95 26.90
C ARG A 293 3.31 7.02 25.82
N TYR A 294 2.52 6.70 24.79
CA TYR A 294 2.23 7.60 23.68
C TYR A 294 0.71 7.68 23.53
N PHE A 295 0.13 8.81 23.84
CA PHE A 295 -1.31 9.06 23.63
C PHE A 295 -1.58 9.33 22.17
N ARG A 296 -2.49 8.58 21.56
CA ARG A 296 -2.87 8.67 20.14
C ARG A 296 -4.37 8.93 19.92
N GLY A 297 -5.01 9.63 20.84
CA GLY A 297 -6.46 9.90 20.81
C GLY A 297 -7.27 8.73 21.38
N SER A 298 -7.83 7.88 20.52
CA SER A 298 -8.65 6.73 20.96
C SER A 298 -7.86 5.64 21.68
N GLU A 299 -6.53 5.58 21.47
CA GLU A 299 -5.65 4.59 22.08
C GLU A 299 -4.45 5.24 22.78
N THR A 300 -3.85 4.50 23.69
CA THR A 300 -2.55 4.80 24.29
C THR A 300 -1.63 3.61 24.08
N VAL A 301 -0.48 3.86 23.41
CA VAL A 301 0.55 2.84 23.21
C VAL A 301 1.54 2.93 24.37
N TYR A 302 1.71 1.82 25.09
CA TYR A 302 2.64 1.68 26.20
C TYR A 302 3.88 0.92 25.75
N CYS A 303 5.07 1.45 26.07
CA CYS A 303 6.32 0.74 25.94
C CYS A 303 6.64 0.06 27.27
N ILE A 304 6.71 -1.26 27.28
CA ILE A 304 6.91 -2.08 28.49
C ILE A 304 8.26 -2.78 28.36
N ARG A 305 9.13 -2.60 29.35
CA ARG A 305 10.41 -3.29 29.45
C ARG A 305 10.21 -4.60 30.20
N LEU A 306 10.72 -5.68 29.62
CA LEU A 306 10.73 -7.02 30.18
C LEU A 306 11.97 -7.23 31.07
N PRO A 307 12.00 -8.28 31.93
CA PRO A 307 13.15 -8.61 32.77
C PRO A 307 14.45 -8.81 32.01
N SER A 308 14.41 -9.39 30.80
CA SER A 308 15.56 -9.55 29.89
C SER A 308 16.14 -8.23 29.38
N GLY A 309 15.40 -7.11 29.53
CA GLY A 309 15.73 -5.82 28.95
C GLY A 309 15.07 -5.56 27.60
N HIS A 310 14.48 -6.57 26.96
CA HIS A 310 13.69 -6.36 25.74
C HIS A 310 12.48 -5.47 26.00
N ARG A 311 11.94 -4.92 24.93
CA ARG A 311 10.76 -4.03 25.00
C ARG A 311 9.66 -4.61 24.14
N VAL A 312 8.43 -4.47 24.63
CA VAL A 312 7.21 -4.74 23.88
C VAL A 312 6.30 -3.53 23.96
N HIS A 313 5.53 -3.32 22.91
CA HIS A 313 4.50 -2.30 22.88
C HIS A 313 3.13 -2.96 23.11
N SER A 314 2.26 -2.24 23.82
CA SER A 314 0.86 -2.63 24.00
C SER A 314 -0.04 -1.45 23.70
N SER A 315 -0.99 -1.62 22.79
CA SER A 315 -2.05 -0.64 22.56
C SER A 315 -3.25 -0.92 23.44
N GLN A 316 -3.69 0.10 24.17
CA GLN A 316 -4.84 0.02 25.08
C GLN A 316 -5.80 1.18 24.80
N PRO A 317 -7.11 1.00 25.01
CA PRO A 317 -8.07 2.12 24.97
C PRO A 317 -7.62 3.26 25.87
N SER A 318 -7.75 4.51 25.40
CA SER A 318 -7.26 5.70 26.11
C SER A 318 -8.04 6.08 27.36
N ALA A 319 -9.09 5.33 27.73
CA ALA A 319 -9.98 5.65 28.85
C ALA A 319 -9.27 5.64 30.23
N SER A 320 -8.19 4.87 30.39
CA SER A 320 -7.38 4.86 31.61
C SER A 320 -5.91 5.08 31.29
N ILE A 321 -5.27 6.02 32.02
CA ILE A 321 -3.88 6.36 31.81
C ILE A 321 -3.05 5.85 32.98
N LEU A 322 -2.13 4.91 32.70
CA LEU A 322 -1.22 4.36 33.69
C LEU A 322 0.15 5.08 33.64
N PRO A 323 0.76 5.38 34.81
CA PRO A 323 2.03 6.11 34.84
C PRO A 323 3.22 5.25 34.43
N ALA A 324 4.28 5.89 33.94
CA ALA A 324 5.59 5.27 33.79
C ALA A 324 6.14 4.84 35.17
N GLY A 325 6.91 3.77 35.20
CA GLY A 325 7.44 3.14 36.41
C GLY A 325 6.50 2.08 37.01
N MET A 326 5.24 2.02 36.60
CA MET A 326 4.29 1.01 37.08
C MET A 326 4.70 -0.38 36.63
N ARG A 327 4.65 -1.37 37.53
CA ARG A 327 4.82 -2.79 37.22
C ARG A 327 3.51 -3.39 36.73
N VAL A 328 3.62 -4.28 35.78
CA VAL A 328 2.47 -4.87 35.08
C VAL A 328 2.70 -6.37 34.81
N ARG A 329 1.62 -7.14 34.87
CA ARG A 329 1.59 -8.50 34.34
C ARG A 329 1.06 -8.45 32.93
N LEU A 330 1.83 -8.98 31.96
CA LEU A 330 1.47 -9.06 30.56
C LEU A 330 0.69 -10.34 30.28
N THR A 331 -0.20 -10.25 29.28
CA THR A 331 -0.87 -11.39 28.69
C THR A 331 -0.78 -11.23 27.18
N SER A 332 -0.33 -12.28 26.49
CA SER A 332 -0.24 -12.29 25.04
C SER A 332 -1.46 -12.99 24.42
N HIS A 333 -2.00 -12.40 23.34
CA HIS A 333 -3.15 -12.90 22.61
C HIS A 333 -2.83 -13.07 21.12
N VAL A 334 -1.60 -13.49 20.80
CA VAL A 334 -1.14 -13.66 19.41
C VAL A 334 -1.95 -14.77 18.72
N LEU A 335 -2.77 -14.36 17.76
CA LEU A 335 -3.59 -15.28 16.94
C LEU A 335 -2.84 -15.77 15.69
N HIS A 336 -1.90 -14.96 15.20
CA HIS A 336 -1.13 -15.20 13.98
C HIS A 336 0.35 -15.20 14.29
N VAL A 337 0.86 -16.37 14.73
CA VAL A 337 2.28 -16.51 15.09
C VAL A 337 3.14 -16.44 13.84
N VAL A 338 4.01 -15.46 13.77
CA VAL A 338 5.03 -15.31 12.72
C VAL A 338 6.39 -15.28 13.39
N ALA A 339 7.26 -16.19 12.97
CA ALA A 339 8.61 -16.31 13.49
C ALA A 339 9.62 -16.12 12.36
N PHE A 340 10.62 -15.30 12.60
CA PHE A 340 11.74 -15.08 11.69
C PHE A 340 13.01 -15.75 12.22
N PRO A 341 13.96 -16.12 11.35
CA PRO A 341 15.27 -16.53 11.82
C PRO A 341 15.85 -15.48 12.78
N ALA A 342 16.42 -15.94 13.90
CA ALA A 342 17.08 -15.04 14.84
C ALA A 342 18.20 -14.29 14.11
N VAL A 343 18.27 -12.98 14.32
CA VAL A 343 19.41 -12.19 13.86
C VAL A 343 20.49 -12.38 14.93
N ASP A 344 21.59 -13.00 14.56
CA ASP A 344 22.77 -13.11 15.43
C ASP A 344 23.18 -11.67 15.84
N ALA A 345 23.28 -11.43 17.14
CA ALA A 345 23.56 -10.13 17.75
C ALA A 345 25.04 -9.76 17.59
#